data_e0fc55a18cf93ae7f142ca75084bf1df
#
_entry.id   e0fc55a18cf93ae7f142ca75084bf1df
#
_cell.length_a   1.000
_cell.length_b   1.000
_cell.length_c   1.000
_cell.angle_alpha   90.00
_cell.angle_beta   90.00
_cell.angle_gamma   90.00
#
_symmetry.space_group_name_H-M   'P 1'
#
loop_
_entity.id
_entity.type
_entity.pdbx_description
1 polymer ?
#
loop_
_entity_poly.entity_id
_entity_poly.type
_entity_poly.pdbx_seq_one_letter_code
_entity_poly.pdbx_strand_id
1 'polypeptide(L)'
;MKIRIIIFFIILNFSTVYAENFPVDVNKIFKNIRCLICQGQSVADSNSEFAQTIKLVVRDQIKDGKSEKEIYDFLIEKYGEWIVYKPPLNKVNFLLWLLPYLVFIAGGVIIFLLFKKRDNR
;
A
#
# COMPACT_ATOMS: atom_id res chain seq x y z
N MET A 1 -29.66 -19.38 24.84
CA MET A 1 -29.90 -17.98 25.19
C MET A 1 -28.59 -17.18 25.31
N LYS A 2 -27.59 -17.66 26.01
CA LYS A 2 -26.29 -16.97 26.23
C LYS A 2 -25.48 -16.74 24.93
N ILE A 3 -25.48 -17.69 24.00
CA ILE A 3 -24.74 -17.59 22.72
C ILE A 3 -25.35 -16.49 21.81
N ARG A 4 -26.66 -16.32 21.80
CA ARG A 4 -27.32 -15.24 21.03
C ARG A 4 -26.95 -13.84 21.51
N ILE A 5 -26.75 -13.69 22.80
CA ILE A 5 -26.35 -12.43 23.44
C ILE A 5 -24.87 -12.10 23.08
N ILE A 6 -24.01 -13.12 23.07
CA ILE A 6 -22.58 -12.96 22.72
C ILE A 6 -22.43 -12.54 21.24
N ILE A 7 -23.18 -13.16 20.33
CA ILE A 7 -23.18 -12.82 18.91
C ILE A 7 -23.73 -11.39 18.70
N PHE A 8 -24.77 -11.00 19.42
CA PHE A 8 -25.31 -9.63 19.36
C PHE A 8 -24.29 -8.59 19.86
N PHE A 9 -23.53 -8.89 20.91
CA PHE A 9 -22.48 -8.01 21.43
C PHE A 9 -21.27 -7.90 20.48
N ILE A 10 -20.91 -8.97 19.78
CA ILE A 10 -19.84 -8.96 18.77
C ILE A 10 -20.23 -8.11 17.56
N ILE A 11 -21.48 -8.22 17.11
CA ILE A 11 -22.01 -7.42 15.98
C ILE A 11 -22.07 -5.93 16.35
N LEU A 12 -22.41 -5.59 17.59
CA LEU A 12 -22.49 -4.19 18.04
C LEU A 12 -21.12 -3.51 18.10
N ASN A 13 -20.04 -4.26 18.37
CA ASN A 13 -18.69 -3.70 18.39
C ASN A 13 -18.08 -3.53 16.99
N PHE A 14 -18.69 -4.09 15.95
CA PHE A 14 -18.17 -4.00 14.58
C PHE A 14 -18.63 -2.73 13.83
N SER A 15 -19.49 -1.91 14.44
CA SER A 15 -20.19 -0.80 13.75
C SER A 15 -19.54 0.57 13.91
N THR A 16 -18.34 0.70 14.47
CA THR A 16 -17.67 2.00 14.63
C THR A 16 -16.27 2.03 14.06
N VAL A 17 -16.13 1.65 12.78
CA VAL A 17 -15.03 2.18 11.97
C VAL A 17 -15.58 3.42 11.26
N TYR A 18 -15.65 4.51 12.00
CA TYR A 18 -15.70 5.83 11.39
C TYR A 18 -14.36 6.03 10.68
N ALA A 19 -14.41 6.14 9.35
CA ALA A 19 -13.33 6.72 8.60
C ALA A 19 -13.21 8.17 9.07
N GLU A 20 -12.35 8.41 10.05
CA GLU A 20 -11.93 9.73 10.44
C GLU A 20 -11.25 10.34 9.21
N ASN A 21 -11.87 11.38 8.67
CA ASN A 21 -11.21 12.25 7.69
C ASN A 21 -10.08 12.97 8.43
N PHE A 22 -8.93 12.27 8.56
CA PHE A 22 -7.71 12.92 8.97
C PHE A 22 -7.41 14.03 7.97
N PRO A 23 -7.11 15.25 8.44
CA PRO A 23 -6.66 16.31 7.54
C PRO A 23 -5.50 15.74 6.72
N VAL A 24 -5.61 15.85 5.39
CA VAL A 24 -4.61 15.32 4.46
C VAL A 24 -3.25 15.90 4.81
N ASP A 25 -2.33 15.08 5.30
CA ASP A 25 -0.97 15.51 5.65
C ASP A 25 -0.14 15.70 4.37
N VAL A 26 -0.06 16.94 3.93
CA VAL A 26 0.67 17.34 2.72
C VAL A 26 2.14 16.89 2.76
N ASN A 27 2.78 16.98 3.93
CA ASN A 27 4.18 16.58 4.09
C ASN A 27 4.36 15.06 3.93
N LYS A 28 3.41 14.29 4.42
CA LYS A 28 3.39 12.83 4.24
C LYS A 28 3.29 12.46 2.77
N ILE A 29 2.42 13.14 2.01
CA ILE A 29 2.28 12.95 0.57
C ILE A 29 3.61 13.26 -0.12
N PHE A 30 4.21 14.43 0.12
CA PHE A 30 5.46 14.83 -0.51
C PHE A 30 6.62 13.87 -0.22
N LYS A 31 6.71 13.32 0.99
CA LYS A 31 7.71 12.31 1.34
C LYS A 31 7.52 10.99 0.62
N ASN A 32 6.29 10.65 0.26
CA ASN A 32 5.97 9.39 -0.42
C ASN A 32 6.03 9.50 -1.96
N ILE A 33 6.25 10.69 -2.50
CA ILE A 33 6.38 10.92 -3.94
C ILE A 33 7.87 11.03 -4.30
N ARG A 34 8.30 10.28 -5.32
CA ARG A 34 9.67 10.36 -5.86
C ARG A 34 9.81 11.56 -6.78
N CYS A 35 10.92 12.27 -6.64
CA CYS A 35 11.36 13.19 -7.66
C CYS A 35 12.05 12.39 -8.77
N LEU A 36 11.42 12.29 -9.95
CA LEU A 36 11.91 11.43 -11.05
C LEU A 36 13.24 11.89 -11.65
N ILE A 37 13.60 13.16 -11.49
CA ILE A 37 14.83 13.77 -12.03
C ILE A 37 15.90 14.07 -10.98
N CYS A 38 15.66 13.70 -9.70
CA CYS A 38 16.50 14.09 -8.56
C CYS A 38 17.24 12.90 -7.93
N GLN A 39 17.64 11.92 -8.70
CA GLN A 39 18.42 10.76 -8.22
C GLN A 39 17.78 10.00 -7.04
N GLY A 40 16.44 9.86 -7.04
CA GLY A 40 15.71 9.09 -6.04
C GLY A 40 15.35 9.85 -4.75
N GLN A 41 15.56 11.15 -4.69
CA GLN A 41 15.08 11.97 -3.58
C GLN A 41 13.55 12.07 -3.58
N SER A 42 12.98 12.32 -2.40
CA SER A 42 11.55 12.63 -2.30
C SER A 42 11.25 14.04 -2.82
N VAL A 43 9.99 14.25 -3.24
CA VAL A 43 9.53 15.60 -3.60
C VAL A 43 9.62 16.55 -2.41
N ALA A 44 9.48 16.05 -1.17
CA ALA A 44 9.64 16.86 0.04
C ALA A 44 11.05 17.48 0.13
N ASP A 45 12.08 16.69 -0.16
CA ASP A 45 13.49 17.05 0.03
C ASP A 45 14.12 17.72 -1.20
N SER A 46 13.41 17.72 -2.33
CA SER A 46 13.90 18.29 -3.58
C SER A 46 13.37 19.70 -3.84
N ASN A 47 14.25 20.54 -4.39
CA ASN A 47 13.93 21.88 -4.87
C ASN A 47 13.98 22.01 -6.40
N SER A 48 14.02 20.89 -7.13
CA SER A 48 13.98 20.90 -8.61
C SER A 48 12.67 21.50 -9.12
N GLU A 49 12.69 22.00 -10.35
CA GLU A 49 11.50 22.52 -11.03
C GLU A 49 10.37 21.48 -11.08
N PHE A 50 10.71 20.22 -11.34
CA PHE A 50 9.77 19.12 -11.28
C PHE A 50 9.12 18.96 -9.90
N ALA A 51 9.93 18.95 -8.82
CA ALA A 51 9.41 18.85 -7.46
C ALA A 51 8.50 20.02 -7.10
N GLN A 52 8.85 21.24 -7.51
CA GLN A 52 8.01 22.43 -7.29
C GLN A 52 6.67 22.29 -8.03
N THR A 53 6.69 21.85 -9.27
CA THR A 53 5.46 21.61 -10.05
C THR A 53 4.56 20.57 -9.38
N ILE A 54 5.12 19.45 -8.93
CA ILE A 54 4.35 18.41 -8.22
C ILE A 54 3.78 18.95 -6.90
N LYS A 55 4.55 19.74 -6.15
CA LYS A 55 4.05 20.38 -4.92
C LYS A 55 2.85 21.30 -5.19
N LEU A 56 2.86 22.04 -6.27
CA LEU A 56 1.73 22.89 -6.68
C LEU A 56 0.51 22.04 -7.05
N VAL A 57 0.68 21.04 -7.91
CA VAL A 57 -0.40 20.14 -8.34
C VAL A 57 -1.05 19.46 -7.15
N VAL A 58 -0.28 18.90 -6.22
CA VAL A 58 -0.81 18.25 -5.02
C VAL A 58 -1.59 19.23 -4.14
N ARG A 59 -1.07 20.44 -3.94
CA ARG A 59 -1.78 21.47 -3.15
C ARG A 59 -3.11 21.87 -3.80
N ASP A 60 -3.16 21.99 -5.10
CA ASP A 60 -4.40 22.32 -5.80
C ASP A 60 -5.42 21.18 -5.71
N GLN A 61 -5.00 19.93 -5.84
CA GLN A 61 -5.85 18.76 -5.63
C GLN A 61 -6.43 18.70 -4.20
N ILE A 62 -5.64 19.09 -3.20
CA ILE A 62 -6.10 19.16 -1.80
C ILE A 62 -7.13 20.29 -1.62
N LYS A 63 -6.93 21.46 -2.25
CA LYS A 63 -7.90 22.56 -2.24
C LYS A 63 -9.22 22.15 -2.88
N ASP A 64 -9.16 21.30 -3.92
CA ASP A 64 -10.33 20.74 -4.58
C ASP A 64 -11.04 19.66 -3.73
N GLY A 65 -10.56 19.39 -2.52
CA GLY A 65 -11.15 18.44 -1.57
C GLY A 65 -10.89 16.98 -1.88
N LYS A 66 -9.88 16.67 -2.69
CA LYS A 66 -9.52 15.28 -3.01
C LYS A 66 -8.83 14.58 -1.84
N SER A 67 -9.11 13.30 -1.71
CA SER A 67 -8.48 12.44 -0.71
C SER A 67 -7.03 12.10 -1.08
N GLU A 68 -6.23 11.70 -0.07
CA GLU A 68 -4.84 11.23 -0.29
C GLU A 68 -4.76 10.16 -1.37
N LYS A 69 -5.72 9.21 -1.38
CA LYS A 69 -5.77 8.13 -2.37
C LYS A 69 -6.00 8.65 -3.78
N GLU A 70 -6.95 9.56 -3.98
CA GLU A 70 -7.25 10.14 -5.30
C GLU A 70 -6.06 10.94 -5.85
N ILE A 71 -5.30 11.60 -4.98
CA ILE A 71 -4.08 12.31 -5.36
C ILE A 71 -3.01 11.33 -5.85
N TYR A 72 -2.80 10.22 -5.15
CA TYR A 72 -1.86 9.19 -5.61
C TYR A 72 -2.32 8.54 -6.92
N ASP A 73 -3.59 8.19 -7.05
CA ASP A 73 -4.14 7.58 -8.26
C ASP A 73 -3.94 8.51 -9.47
N PHE A 74 -4.19 9.81 -9.30
CA PHE A 74 -3.94 10.83 -10.33
C PHE A 74 -2.45 10.92 -10.73
N LEU A 75 -1.54 10.92 -9.76
CA LEU A 75 -0.11 10.99 -10.02
C LEU A 75 0.40 9.73 -10.71
N ILE A 76 -0.11 8.56 -10.30
CA ILE A 76 0.23 7.26 -10.90
C ILE A 76 -0.27 7.19 -12.35
N GLU A 77 -1.47 7.68 -12.63
CA GLU A 77 -2.01 7.74 -14.00
C GLU A 77 -1.18 8.64 -14.92
N LYS A 78 -0.70 9.77 -14.39
CA LYS A 78 0.08 10.75 -15.16
C LYS A 78 1.55 10.37 -15.38
N TYR A 79 2.19 9.82 -14.35
CA TYR A 79 3.65 9.61 -14.29
C TYR A 79 4.05 8.15 -14.14
N GLY A 80 3.10 7.25 -13.94
CA GLY A 80 3.33 5.82 -13.69
C GLY A 80 3.53 5.47 -12.22
N GLU A 81 3.46 4.16 -11.92
CA GLU A 81 3.57 3.64 -10.54
C GLU A 81 4.92 3.96 -9.86
N TRP A 82 5.94 4.28 -10.65
CA TRP A 82 7.29 4.61 -10.15
C TRP A 82 7.36 5.93 -9.37
N ILE A 83 6.33 6.79 -9.49
CA ILE A 83 6.31 8.08 -8.79
C ILE A 83 6.10 7.93 -7.29
N VAL A 84 5.53 6.83 -6.83
CA VAL A 84 5.28 6.57 -5.40
C VAL A 84 6.27 5.56 -4.82
N TYR A 85 6.72 5.79 -3.58
CA TYR A 85 7.58 4.82 -2.87
C TYR A 85 6.82 3.60 -2.40
N LYS A 86 5.53 3.77 -2.06
CA LYS A 86 4.64 2.69 -1.64
C LYS A 86 3.59 2.48 -2.72
N PRO A 87 3.83 1.56 -3.67
CA PRO A 87 2.86 1.27 -4.71
C PRO A 87 1.56 0.73 -4.10
N PRO A 88 0.41 1.08 -4.68
CA PRO A 88 -0.86 0.52 -4.23
C PRO A 88 -0.86 -1.00 -4.40
N LEU A 89 -1.55 -1.71 -3.50
CA LEU A 89 -1.74 -3.15 -3.59
C LEU A 89 -2.70 -3.48 -4.75
N ASN A 90 -2.17 -3.54 -5.96
CA ASN A 90 -2.89 -3.95 -7.15
C ASN A 90 -2.90 -5.48 -7.27
N LYS A 91 -3.87 -6.04 -8.01
CA LYS A 91 -3.97 -7.49 -8.25
C LYS A 91 -2.68 -8.09 -8.83
N VAL A 92 -1.96 -7.32 -9.63
CA VAL A 92 -0.66 -7.72 -10.22
C VAL A 92 0.43 -7.76 -9.15
N ASN A 93 0.48 -6.77 -8.29
CA ASN A 93 1.47 -6.69 -7.20
C ASN A 93 1.21 -7.73 -6.11
N PHE A 94 -0.06 -8.15 -5.92
CA PHE A 94 -0.40 -9.21 -4.97
C PHE A 94 0.25 -10.54 -5.35
N LEU A 95 0.37 -10.86 -6.64
CA LEU A 95 1.05 -12.07 -7.11
C LEU A 95 2.53 -12.08 -6.73
N LEU A 96 3.21 -10.92 -6.81
CA LEU A 96 4.60 -10.78 -6.40
C LEU A 96 4.79 -11.01 -4.89
N TRP A 97 3.82 -10.60 -4.08
CA TRP A 97 3.86 -10.85 -2.64
C TRP A 97 3.55 -12.29 -2.26
N LEU A 98 2.74 -12.98 -3.07
CA LEU A 98 2.38 -14.38 -2.84
C LEU A 98 3.50 -15.34 -3.27
N LEU A 99 4.30 -14.96 -4.30
CA LEU A 99 5.36 -15.80 -4.87
C LEU A 99 6.34 -16.38 -3.84
N PRO A 100 6.93 -15.60 -2.91
CA PRO A 100 7.88 -16.14 -1.93
C PRO A 100 7.25 -17.19 -1.01
N TYR A 101 5.98 -17.03 -0.67
CA TYR A 101 5.27 -18.01 0.17
C TYR A 101 5.03 -19.33 -0.59
N LEU A 102 4.66 -19.25 -1.87
CA LEU A 102 4.49 -20.43 -2.72
C LEU A 102 5.80 -21.20 -2.88
N VAL A 103 6.91 -20.51 -3.12
CA VAL A 103 8.24 -21.14 -3.22
C VAL A 103 8.64 -21.80 -1.91
N PHE A 104 8.37 -21.14 -0.77
CA PHE A 104 8.69 -21.68 0.54
C PHE A 104 7.88 -22.94 0.85
N ILE A 105 6.58 -22.94 0.56
CA ILE A 105 5.70 -24.10 0.74
C ILE A 105 6.13 -25.25 -0.17
N ALA A 106 6.39 -24.98 -1.45
CA ALA A 106 6.84 -26.00 -2.41
C ALA A 106 8.18 -26.63 -1.97
N GLY A 107 9.14 -25.81 -1.54
CA GLY A 107 10.42 -26.28 -1.01
C GLY A 107 10.23 -27.15 0.24
N GLY A 108 9.40 -26.74 1.16
CA GLY A 108 9.08 -27.50 2.37
C GLY A 108 8.45 -28.86 2.06
N VAL A 109 7.51 -28.91 1.11
CA VAL A 109 6.87 -30.17 0.67
C VAL A 109 7.89 -31.10 0.03
N ILE A 110 8.77 -30.61 -0.85
CA ILE A 110 9.82 -31.41 -1.47
C ILE A 110 10.76 -32.01 -0.44
N ILE A 111 11.22 -31.20 0.51
CA ILE A 111 12.10 -31.65 1.60
C ILE A 111 11.39 -32.74 2.43
N PHE A 112 10.14 -32.52 2.81
CA PHE A 112 9.36 -33.47 3.58
C PHE A 112 9.19 -34.82 2.85
N LEU A 113 8.91 -34.79 1.55
CA LEU A 113 8.79 -35.99 0.72
C LEU A 113 10.11 -36.76 0.60
N LEU A 114 11.24 -36.04 0.48
CA LEU A 114 12.56 -36.66 0.46
C LEU A 114 12.92 -37.35 1.76
N PHE A 115 12.63 -36.75 2.91
CA PHE A 115 12.84 -37.35 4.21
C PHE A 115 11.95 -38.59 4.41
N LYS A 116 10.66 -38.50 4.05
CA LYS A 116 9.73 -39.63 4.13
C LYS A 116 10.16 -40.81 3.27
N LYS A 117 10.69 -40.55 2.06
CA LYS A 117 11.20 -41.59 1.17
C LYS A 117 12.44 -42.27 1.72
N ARG A 118 13.29 -41.54 2.48
CA ARG A 118 14.49 -42.09 3.11
C ARG A 118 14.18 -43.00 4.28
N ASP A 119 13.13 -42.68 5.05
CA ASP A 119 12.73 -43.46 6.22
C ASP A 119 12.09 -44.81 5.83
N ASN A 120 11.54 -44.90 4.61
CA ASN A 120 10.91 -46.12 4.06
C ASN A 120 11.90 -47.06 3.32
N ARG A 121 13.22 -46.82 3.41
CA ARG A 121 14.27 -47.70 2.86
C ARG A 121 15.06 -48.35 3.98
#